data_a99ece8b14ab553cc69e48c89dfb62bd
#
_entry.id   a99ece8b14ab553cc69e48c89dfb62bd
#
_cell.length_a   1.000
_cell.length_b   1.000
_cell.length_c   1.000
_cell.angle_alpha   90.00
_cell.angle_beta   90.00
_cell.angle_gamma   90.00
#
_symmetry.space_group_name_H-M   'P 1'
#
loop_
_entity.id
_entity.type
_entity.pdbx_description
1 polymer ?
#
loop_
_entity_poly.entity_id
_entity_poly.type
_entity_poly.pdbx_seq_one_letter_code
_entity_poly.pdbx_strand_id
1 'polypeptide(L)'
;MLRSLHAAIFATTLLACAIAGAVGKDADEPEAKGVKDWIKKQEPLRVVPETYLKSTPENTRLVVNLATQRIVMLVGGEMCIDSPISSGKRGAATQAGTFTVLERIKKHESATYGSFVDKIGRTVRSGVSMKLDAAPAGTRYIATTMPFFCRFTETGFGIHGGVLPGYPAAHGSIRVPDDVARYIYEKVRVGTPIEIRAE
;
A
#
# COMPACT_ATOMS: atom_id res chain seq x y z
N MET A 1 19.17 -88.82 13.54
CA MET A 1 17.80 -88.31 13.46
C MET A 1 17.83 -86.88 12.82
N LEU A 2 17.61 -86.85 11.52
CA LEU A 2 17.60 -85.64 10.71
C LEU A 2 16.22 -84.98 10.80
N ARG A 3 16.16 -83.67 11.09
CA ARG A 3 14.99 -82.86 10.81
C ARG A 3 15.39 -81.70 9.88
N SER A 4 14.90 -81.86 8.69
CA SER A 4 14.93 -80.88 7.59
C SER A 4 14.19 -79.62 7.96
N LEU A 5 14.84 -78.45 7.81
CA LEU A 5 14.20 -77.15 7.86
C LEU A 5 14.04 -76.63 6.43
N HIS A 6 12.81 -76.48 5.98
CA HIS A 6 12.49 -75.82 4.71
C HIS A 6 12.48 -74.33 4.92
N ALA A 7 13.35 -73.66 4.21
CA ALA A 7 13.34 -72.15 4.14
C ALA A 7 12.31 -71.70 3.10
N ALA A 8 11.26 -71.02 3.55
CA ALA A 8 10.30 -70.41 2.68
C ALA A 8 10.83 -69.03 2.31
N ILE A 9 11.08 -68.81 1.03
CA ILE A 9 11.47 -67.54 0.46
C ILE A 9 10.18 -66.74 0.21
N PHE A 10 9.93 -65.68 1.02
CA PHE A 10 8.88 -64.67 0.74
C PHE A 10 9.45 -63.66 -0.22
N ALA A 11 8.99 -63.66 -1.45
CA ALA A 11 9.21 -62.58 -2.41
C ALA A 11 8.24 -61.45 -2.11
N THR A 12 8.72 -60.39 -1.48
CA THR A 12 7.98 -59.13 -1.33
C THR A 12 8.10 -58.30 -2.60
N THR A 13 7.06 -58.35 -3.41
CA THR A 13 6.87 -57.40 -4.51
C THR A 13 6.59 -56.01 -3.97
N LEU A 14 7.56 -55.11 -4.06
CA LEU A 14 7.34 -53.67 -3.81
C LEU A 14 6.49 -53.08 -4.95
N LEU A 15 5.22 -52.86 -4.67
CA LEU A 15 4.33 -52.08 -5.51
C LEU A 15 4.65 -50.60 -5.30
N ALA A 16 5.49 -50.02 -6.16
CA ALA A 16 5.72 -48.58 -6.19
C ALA A 16 4.47 -47.87 -6.71
N CYS A 17 3.66 -47.35 -5.78
CA CYS A 17 2.53 -46.48 -6.10
C CYS A 17 3.10 -45.09 -6.42
N ALA A 18 3.29 -44.83 -7.71
CA ALA A 18 3.60 -43.48 -8.20
C ALA A 18 2.34 -42.61 -8.03
N ILE A 19 2.26 -41.88 -6.93
CA ILE A 19 1.30 -40.79 -6.77
C ILE A 19 1.81 -39.64 -7.64
N ALA A 20 1.39 -39.64 -8.89
CA ALA A 20 1.45 -38.44 -9.72
C ALA A 20 0.50 -37.43 -9.09
N GLY A 21 1.02 -36.59 -8.19
CA GLY A 21 0.33 -35.38 -7.75
C GLY A 21 0.09 -34.50 -8.95
N ALA A 22 -1.12 -34.53 -9.49
CA ALA A 22 -1.61 -33.49 -10.36
C ALA A 22 -1.58 -32.20 -9.52
N VAL A 23 -0.56 -31.38 -9.74
CA VAL A 23 -0.62 -29.98 -9.36
C VAL A 23 -1.75 -29.40 -10.16
N GLY A 24 -2.92 -29.31 -9.54
CA GLY A 24 -4.03 -28.56 -10.06
C GLY A 24 -3.53 -27.15 -10.32
N LYS A 25 -3.52 -26.73 -11.58
CA LYS A 25 -3.50 -25.32 -11.92
C LYS A 25 -4.69 -24.73 -11.21
N ASP A 26 -4.42 -23.99 -10.14
CA ASP A 26 -5.44 -23.26 -9.42
C ASP A 26 -6.13 -22.34 -10.43
N ALA A 27 -7.44 -22.57 -10.51
CA ALA A 27 -8.36 -21.85 -11.34
C ALA A 27 -8.23 -20.37 -11.11
N ASP A 28 -8.11 -19.60 -12.22
CA ASP A 28 -8.48 -18.19 -12.37
C ASP A 28 -8.44 -17.35 -11.09
N GLU A 29 -7.24 -17.05 -10.56
CA GLU A 29 -7.06 -15.74 -9.96
C GLU A 29 -7.32 -14.72 -11.08
N PRO A 30 -8.30 -13.81 -10.91
CA PRO A 30 -8.48 -12.74 -11.88
C PRO A 30 -7.13 -12.05 -12.00
N GLU A 31 -6.53 -12.07 -13.18
CA GLU A 31 -5.27 -11.38 -13.46
C GLU A 31 -5.44 -9.96 -12.92
N ALA A 32 -4.77 -9.67 -11.83
CA ALA A 32 -4.70 -8.33 -11.30
C ALA A 32 -4.21 -7.49 -12.46
N LYS A 33 -5.06 -6.59 -12.97
CA LYS A 33 -4.75 -5.69 -14.10
C LYS A 33 -3.31 -5.28 -13.93
N GLY A 34 -2.47 -5.67 -14.88
CA GLY A 34 -1.03 -5.64 -14.68
C GLY A 34 -0.58 -4.24 -14.28
N VAL A 35 0.48 -4.13 -13.47
CA VAL A 35 1.06 -2.85 -13.04
C VAL A 35 1.17 -1.85 -14.19
N LYS A 36 1.42 -2.33 -15.41
CA LYS A 36 1.45 -1.53 -16.64
C LYS A 36 0.12 -0.85 -16.99
N ASP A 37 -1.02 -1.47 -16.66
CA ASP A 37 -2.33 -0.89 -16.94
C ASP A 37 -2.66 0.26 -16.00
N TRP A 38 -2.23 0.20 -14.75
CA TRP A 38 -2.35 1.30 -13.80
C TRP A 38 -1.52 2.50 -14.21
N ILE A 39 -0.25 2.29 -14.61
CA ILE A 39 0.65 3.37 -15.05
C ILE A 39 0.12 4.08 -16.28
N LYS A 40 -0.43 3.36 -17.26
CA LYS A 40 -0.98 3.92 -18.50
C LYS A 40 -2.27 4.73 -18.30
N LYS A 41 -3.02 4.46 -17.22
CA LYS A 41 -4.32 5.10 -16.94
C LYS A 41 -4.24 6.24 -15.95
N GLN A 42 -3.08 6.52 -15.36
CA GLN A 42 -2.93 7.64 -14.45
C GLN A 42 -2.94 8.97 -15.22
N GLU A 43 -4.04 9.68 -15.12
CA GLU A 43 -4.09 11.06 -15.61
C GLU A 43 -3.22 11.97 -14.73
N PRO A 44 -2.60 13.02 -15.31
CA PRO A 44 -1.75 13.96 -14.58
C PRO A 44 -2.53 14.70 -13.50
N LEU A 45 -1.79 15.35 -12.61
CA LEU A 45 -2.30 16.31 -11.65
C LEU A 45 -3.03 17.45 -12.36
N ARG A 46 -4.21 17.80 -11.85
CA ARG A 46 -4.97 18.98 -12.24
C ARG A 46 -5.21 19.85 -11.01
N VAL A 47 -4.89 21.13 -11.12
CA VAL A 47 -5.15 22.12 -10.07
C VAL A 47 -5.92 23.28 -10.70
N VAL A 48 -6.97 23.74 -10.03
CA VAL A 48 -7.72 24.94 -10.39
C VAL A 48 -7.32 26.06 -9.42
N PRO A 49 -6.42 26.98 -9.83
CA PRO A 49 -5.86 27.98 -8.93
C PRO A 49 -6.92 28.89 -8.30
N GLU A 50 -7.93 29.28 -9.08
CA GLU A 50 -9.01 30.14 -8.62
C GLU A 50 -9.82 29.50 -7.50
N THR A 51 -10.15 28.22 -7.62
CA THR A 51 -10.85 27.44 -6.59
C THR A 51 -9.94 27.25 -5.38
N TYR A 52 -8.63 27.02 -5.60
CA TYR A 52 -7.67 26.89 -4.50
C TYR A 52 -7.56 28.17 -3.66
N LEU A 53 -7.57 29.33 -4.29
CA LEU A 53 -7.54 30.63 -3.58
C LEU A 53 -8.79 30.86 -2.71
N LYS A 54 -9.94 30.32 -3.12
CA LYS A 54 -11.21 30.40 -2.36
C LYS A 54 -11.33 29.36 -1.25
N SER A 55 -10.39 28.42 -1.15
CA SER A 55 -10.46 27.33 -0.18
C SER A 55 -10.26 27.81 1.24
N THR A 56 -11.15 27.40 2.12
CA THR A 56 -11.05 27.51 3.58
C THR A 56 -11.20 26.11 4.19
N PRO A 57 -10.75 25.91 5.43
CA PRO A 57 -10.95 24.61 6.08
C PRO A 57 -12.43 24.18 6.18
N GLU A 58 -13.36 25.15 6.23
CA GLU A 58 -14.80 24.91 6.39
C GLU A 58 -15.48 24.41 5.11
N ASN A 59 -15.01 24.90 3.95
CA ASN A 59 -15.59 24.56 2.65
C ASN A 59 -14.81 23.47 1.89
N THR A 60 -13.75 22.92 2.51
CA THR A 60 -12.88 21.91 1.91
C THR A 60 -13.27 20.51 2.35
N ARG A 61 -13.32 19.57 1.40
CA ARG A 61 -13.44 18.13 1.65
C ARG A 61 -12.59 17.32 0.68
N LEU A 62 -12.23 16.11 1.06
CA LEU A 62 -11.43 15.19 0.25
C LEU A 62 -12.29 14.01 -0.19
N VAL A 63 -12.19 13.61 -1.45
CA VAL A 63 -12.82 12.41 -2.00
C VAL A 63 -11.73 11.55 -2.64
N VAL A 64 -11.61 10.32 -2.18
CA VAL A 64 -10.64 9.34 -2.69
C VAL A 64 -11.41 8.25 -3.41
N ASN A 65 -10.96 7.89 -4.62
CA ASN A 65 -11.46 6.75 -5.38
C ASN A 65 -10.33 5.71 -5.50
N LEU A 66 -10.53 4.55 -4.87
CA LEU A 66 -9.52 3.49 -4.83
C LEU A 66 -9.44 2.72 -6.16
N ALA A 67 -10.55 2.60 -6.90
CA ALA A 67 -10.56 1.91 -8.18
C ALA A 67 -9.81 2.68 -9.26
N THR A 68 -9.91 4.01 -9.28
CA THR A 68 -9.22 4.87 -10.25
C THR A 68 -7.88 5.38 -9.74
N GLN A 69 -7.55 5.14 -8.46
CA GLN A 69 -6.36 5.66 -7.78
C GLN A 69 -6.26 7.19 -7.89
N ARG A 70 -7.35 7.88 -7.53
CA ARG A 70 -7.45 9.34 -7.57
C ARG A 70 -7.87 9.91 -6.22
N ILE A 71 -7.40 11.12 -5.92
CA ILE A 71 -7.92 11.98 -4.86
C ILE A 71 -8.37 13.30 -5.46
N VAL A 72 -9.56 13.74 -5.06
CA VAL A 72 -10.10 15.03 -5.43
C VAL A 72 -10.29 15.87 -4.17
N MET A 73 -9.71 17.06 -4.14
CA MET A 73 -10.04 18.10 -3.16
C MET A 73 -11.16 18.96 -3.73
N LEU A 74 -12.27 19.04 -3.02
CA LEU A 74 -13.42 19.88 -3.35
C LEU A 74 -13.47 21.07 -2.43
N VAL A 75 -13.82 22.22 -2.98
CA VAL A 75 -13.99 23.49 -2.27
C VAL A 75 -15.37 24.06 -2.62
N GLY A 76 -16.26 24.14 -1.64
CA GLY A 76 -17.65 24.53 -1.89
C GLY A 76 -18.42 23.58 -2.82
N GLY A 77 -17.92 22.35 -3.01
CA GLY A 77 -18.47 21.37 -3.96
C GLY A 77 -17.79 21.38 -5.34
N GLU A 78 -17.00 22.38 -5.66
CA GLU A 78 -16.25 22.48 -6.91
C GLU A 78 -14.89 21.79 -6.84
N MET A 79 -14.45 21.21 -7.96
CA MET A 79 -13.14 20.56 -8.05
C MET A 79 -12.02 21.61 -7.97
N CYS A 80 -11.11 21.40 -7.03
CA CYS A 80 -9.95 22.24 -6.78
C CYS A 80 -8.65 21.53 -7.18
N ILE A 81 -8.45 20.32 -6.70
CA ILE A 81 -7.31 19.46 -7.02
C ILE A 81 -7.84 18.10 -7.42
N ASP A 82 -7.30 17.52 -8.49
CA ASP A 82 -7.50 16.15 -8.90
C ASP A 82 -6.13 15.52 -9.17
N SER A 83 -5.74 14.54 -8.36
CA SER A 83 -4.38 14.01 -8.33
C SER A 83 -4.36 12.48 -8.34
N PRO A 84 -3.37 11.87 -9.01
CA PRO A 84 -3.08 10.45 -8.81
C PRO A 84 -2.67 10.18 -7.37
N ILE A 85 -2.91 8.94 -6.93
CA ILE A 85 -2.50 8.43 -5.63
C ILE A 85 -1.83 7.06 -5.74
N SER A 86 -1.24 6.60 -4.63
CA SER A 86 -0.93 5.19 -4.41
C SER A 86 -1.51 4.78 -3.06
N SER A 87 -2.62 4.05 -3.10
CA SER A 87 -3.31 3.54 -1.90
C SER A 87 -2.63 2.28 -1.35
N GLY A 88 -3.21 1.69 -0.31
CA GLY A 88 -2.74 0.45 0.29
C GLY A 88 -2.75 -0.73 -0.68
N LYS A 89 -1.66 -1.51 -0.68
CA LYS A 89 -1.51 -2.71 -1.49
C LYS A 89 -2.38 -3.87 -0.97
N ARG A 90 -2.51 -4.94 -1.77
CA ARG A 90 -3.12 -6.21 -1.33
C ARG A 90 -2.50 -6.69 -0.01
N GLY A 91 -3.32 -7.09 0.94
CA GLY A 91 -2.90 -7.48 2.30
C GLY A 91 -2.67 -6.33 3.28
N ALA A 92 -2.69 -5.07 2.80
CA ALA A 92 -2.65 -3.85 3.60
C ALA A 92 -3.46 -2.74 2.93
N ALA A 93 -4.69 -3.05 2.52
CA ALA A 93 -5.56 -2.17 1.75
C ALA A 93 -6.00 -0.94 2.56
N THR A 94 -6.15 0.18 1.87
CA THR A 94 -6.85 1.34 2.42
C THR A 94 -8.34 1.01 2.53
N GLN A 95 -8.94 1.29 3.69
CA GLN A 95 -10.35 1.02 3.93
C GLN A 95 -11.21 2.11 3.29
N ALA A 96 -12.28 1.69 2.60
CA ALA A 96 -13.33 2.60 2.14
C ALA A 96 -14.23 3.02 3.32
N GLY A 97 -14.80 4.21 3.23
CA GLY A 97 -15.66 4.75 4.28
C GLY A 97 -15.61 6.27 4.36
N THR A 98 -16.27 6.80 5.38
CA THR A 98 -16.27 8.23 5.70
C THR A 98 -15.40 8.46 6.93
N PHE A 99 -14.47 9.38 6.81
CA PHE A 99 -13.49 9.73 7.82
C PHE A 99 -13.41 11.24 7.98
N THR A 100 -12.63 11.68 8.95
CA THR A 100 -12.20 13.07 9.09
C THR A 100 -10.71 13.13 9.34
N VAL A 101 -10.10 14.27 9.05
CA VAL A 101 -8.72 14.52 9.48
C VAL A 101 -8.69 14.57 11.01
N LEU A 102 -7.92 13.67 11.62
CA LEU A 102 -7.76 13.56 13.08
C LEU A 102 -6.55 14.32 13.59
N GLU A 103 -5.51 14.42 12.76
CA GLU A 103 -4.23 15.04 13.12
C GLU A 103 -3.48 15.50 11.88
N ARG A 104 -2.63 16.51 12.04
CA ARG A 104 -1.78 17.05 10.97
C ARG A 104 -0.34 17.18 11.47
N ILE A 105 0.61 16.56 10.77
CA ILE A 105 2.04 16.60 11.11
C ILE A 105 2.84 16.95 9.86
N LYS A 106 3.53 18.08 9.88
CA LYS A 106 4.29 18.57 8.71
C LYS A 106 5.46 17.65 8.33
N LYS A 107 6.16 17.12 9.34
CA LYS A 107 7.28 16.17 9.18
C LYS A 107 6.97 14.95 10.01
N HIS A 108 6.45 13.90 9.40
CA HIS A 108 6.11 12.64 10.04
C HIS A 108 6.99 11.53 9.49
N GLU A 109 7.30 10.56 10.34
CA GLU A 109 8.02 9.34 9.97
C GLU A 109 7.22 8.13 10.43
N SER A 110 7.23 7.08 9.62
CA SER A 110 6.53 5.85 9.97
C SER A 110 7.17 5.16 11.17
N ALA A 111 6.38 4.89 12.21
CA ALA A 111 6.83 4.11 13.37
C ALA A 111 7.05 2.62 13.05
N THR A 112 6.61 2.14 11.89
CA THR A 112 6.60 0.71 11.56
C THR A 112 7.39 0.38 10.31
N TYR A 113 7.29 1.21 9.27
CA TYR A 113 7.83 0.90 7.95
C TYR A 113 9.00 1.80 7.57
N GLY A 114 9.99 1.20 6.90
CA GLY A 114 11.18 1.90 6.46
C GLY A 114 11.97 1.14 5.41
N SER A 115 13.27 1.40 5.41
CA SER A 115 14.23 0.74 4.53
C SER A 115 15.50 0.39 5.30
N PHE A 116 16.13 -0.72 4.94
CA PHE A 116 17.51 -0.98 5.32
C PHE A 116 18.44 -0.36 4.29
N VAL A 117 19.37 0.45 4.76
CA VAL A 117 20.40 1.10 3.92
C VAL A 117 21.80 0.66 4.32
N ASP A 118 22.72 0.63 3.37
CA ASP A 118 24.14 0.33 3.63
C ASP A 118 24.86 1.52 4.31
N LYS A 119 26.16 1.35 4.54
CA LYS A 119 27.00 2.36 5.22
C LYS A 119 27.09 3.69 4.48
N ILE A 120 26.88 3.71 3.17
CA ILE A 120 26.89 4.91 2.33
C ILE A 120 25.51 5.42 1.98
N GLY A 121 24.45 4.87 2.61
CA GLY A 121 23.07 5.34 2.48
C GLY A 121 22.28 4.76 1.30
N ARG A 122 22.81 3.79 0.55
CA ARG A 122 22.07 3.14 -0.55
C ARG A 122 21.05 2.17 0.03
N THR A 123 19.83 2.19 -0.51
CA THR A 123 18.78 1.27 -0.12
C THR A 123 19.11 -0.17 -0.53
N VAL A 124 19.23 -1.04 0.45
CA VAL A 124 19.44 -2.49 0.27
C VAL A 124 18.08 -3.21 0.20
N ARG A 125 17.12 -2.82 1.06
CA ARG A 125 15.77 -3.37 1.10
C ARG A 125 14.79 -2.30 1.54
N SER A 126 13.74 -2.08 0.76
CA SER A 126 12.67 -1.11 1.06
C SER A 126 11.36 -1.77 1.48
N GLY A 127 10.46 -0.99 2.08
CA GLY A 127 9.15 -1.46 2.51
C GLY A 127 9.21 -2.50 3.63
N VAL A 128 10.27 -2.46 4.42
CA VAL A 128 10.50 -3.38 5.54
C VAL A 128 9.77 -2.90 6.78
N SER A 129 9.32 -3.85 7.59
CA SER A 129 8.77 -3.61 8.92
C SER A 129 9.90 -3.67 9.95
N MET A 130 10.04 -2.62 10.75
CA MET A 130 11.01 -2.59 11.85
C MET A 130 10.81 -3.74 12.86
N LYS A 131 9.55 -4.23 12.99
CA LYS A 131 9.19 -5.26 13.97
C LYS A 131 9.31 -6.68 13.44
N LEU A 132 9.18 -6.88 12.12
CA LEU A 132 9.05 -8.21 11.52
C LEU A 132 10.26 -8.61 10.67
N ASP A 133 10.99 -7.65 10.13
CA ASP A 133 12.09 -7.91 9.21
C ASP A 133 13.45 -7.82 9.90
N ALA A 134 14.27 -8.85 9.74
CA ALA A 134 15.65 -8.85 10.20
C ALA A 134 16.53 -7.95 9.31
N ALA A 135 17.39 -7.16 9.95
CA ALA A 135 18.32 -6.31 9.23
C ALA A 135 19.42 -7.14 8.55
N PRO A 136 19.67 -6.97 7.23
CA PRO A 136 20.84 -7.55 6.58
C PRO A 136 22.13 -7.06 7.22
N ALA A 137 23.17 -7.89 7.23
CA ALA A 137 24.46 -7.54 7.80
C ALA A 137 25.03 -6.25 7.18
N GLY A 138 25.55 -5.35 8.01
CA GLY A 138 26.14 -4.08 7.57
C GLY A 138 25.13 -3.01 7.14
N THR A 139 23.84 -3.21 7.41
CA THR A 139 22.81 -2.20 7.14
C THR A 139 22.29 -1.53 8.42
N ARG A 140 21.66 -0.37 8.26
CA ARG A 140 20.90 0.32 9.29
C ARG A 140 19.48 0.61 8.81
N TYR A 141 18.53 0.67 9.74
CA TYR A 141 17.15 1.04 9.44
C TYR A 141 17.01 2.54 9.29
N ILE A 142 16.23 2.97 8.30
CA ILE A 142 15.74 4.35 8.16
C ILE A 142 14.22 4.29 8.01
N ALA A 143 13.50 5.03 8.86
CA ALA A 143 12.06 5.15 8.78
C ALA A 143 11.63 5.81 7.47
N THR A 144 10.47 5.41 6.94
CA THR A 144 9.87 6.08 5.78
C THR A 144 9.37 7.46 6.19
N THR A 145 9.85 8.50 5.50
CA THR A 145 9.33 9.87 5.68
C THR A 145 7.94 9.98 5.05
N MET A 146 7.06 10.68 5.73
CA MET A 146 5.66 10.91 5.35
C MET A 146 5.35 12.41 5.46
N PRO A 147 5.89 13.25 4.54
CA PRO A 147 5.75 14.69 4.64
C PRO A 147 4.28 15.11 4.49
N PHE A 148 3.88 16.18 5.21
CA PHE A 148 2.54 16.75 5.19
C PHE A 148 1.44 15.74 5.54
N PHE A 149 1.71 14.93 6.54
CA PHE A 149 0.84 13.85 6.99
C PHE A 149 -0.47 14.38 7.58
N CYS A 150 -1.60 13.88 7.06
CA CYS A 150 -2.95 14.12 7.55
C CYS A 150 -3.56 12.79 7.96
N ARG A 151 -3.53 12.46 9.26
CA ARG A 151 -4.07 11.21 9.82
C ARG A 151 -5.59 11.19 9.73
N PHE A 152 -6.18 10.07 9.31
CA PHE A 152 -7.62 9.89 9.23
C PHE A 152 -8.15 8.63 9.93
N THR A 153 -7.28 7.79 10.49
CA THR A 153 -7.69 6.64 11.30
C THR A 153 -7.00 6.66 12.67
N GLU A 154 -7.63 6.06 13.68
CA GLU A 154 -7.02 5.85 14.99
C GLU A 154 -5.81 4.89 14.92
N THR A 155 -5.83 3.97 13.96
CA THR A 155 -4.73 3.02 13.73
C THR A 155 -3.49 3.64 13.08
N GLY A 156 -3.53 4.96 12.74
CA GLY A 156 -2.36 5.69 12.26
C GLY A 156 -2.25 5.81 10.73
N PHE A 157 -3.31 5.49 9.96
CA PHE A 157 -3.28 5.73 8.52
C PHE A 157 -3.61 7.18 8.19
N GLY A 158 -2.96 7.70 7.16
CA GLY A 158 -3.09 9.09 6.73
C GLY A 158 -2.85 9.29 5.25
N ILE A 159 -3.09 10.53 4.80
CA ILE A 159 -2.70 11.02 3.48
C ILE A 159 -1.37 11.75 3.66
N HIS A 160 -0.38 11.47 2.80
CA HIS A 160 0.95 12.07 2.91
C HIS A 160 1.67 12.12 1.56
N GLY A 161 2.71 12.92 1.46
CA GLY A 161 3.61 12.95 0.32
C GLY A 161 4.44 11.68 0.18
N GLY A 162 4.79 11.32 -1.06
CA GLY A 162 5.66 10.19 -1.32
C GLY A 162 5.67 9.75 -2.77
N VAL A 163 6.50 8.76 -3.05
CA VAL A 163 6.66 8.21 -4.41
C VAL A 163 5.42 7.41 -4.80
N LEU A 164 4.90 7.70 -5.99
CA LEU A 164 3.79 6.99 -6.63
C LEU A 164 4.37 6.07 -7.72
N PRO A 165 4.34 4.73 -7.52
CA PRO A 165 4.84 3.80 -8.55
C PRO A 165 3.83 3.56 -9.68
N GLY A 166 2.63 4.16 -9.63
CA GLY A 166 1.56 3.97 -10.59
C GLY A 166 0.54 2.88 -10.24
N TYR A 167 0.66 2.29 -9.05
CA TYR A 167 -0.23 1.24 -8.55
C TYR A 167 -0.33 1.31 -7.01
N PRO A 168 -1.30 0.62 -6.37
CA PRO A 168 -1.39 0.54 -4.93
C PRO A 168 -0.14 -0.11 -4.31
N ALA A 169 0.63 0.65 -3.51
CA ALA A 169 1.90 0.21 -2.93
C ALA A 169 2.11 0.66 -1.47
N ALA A 170 1.16 1.39 -0.89
CA ALA A 170 1.22 1.79 0.52
C ALA A 170 0.81 0.64 1.46
N HIS A 171 0.89 0.89 2.76
CA HIS A 171 0.50 -0.06 3.81
C HIS A 171 -0.71 0.48 4.59
N GLY A 172 -1.81 0.80 3.88
CA GLY A 172 -3.05 1.33 4.44
C GLY A 172 -3.20 2.85 4.31
N SER A 173 -2.11 3.61 4.37
CA SER A 173 -2.09 5.06 4.07
C SER A 173 -2.25 5.33 2.58
N ILE A 174 -2.44 6.60 2.23
CA ILE A 174 -2.58 7.08 0.85
C ILE A 174 -1.41 8.01 0.55
N ARG A 175 -0.60 7.64 -0.46
CA ARG A 175 0.46 8.51 -0.98
C ARG A 175 -0.09 9.42 -2.07
N VAL A 176 0.31 10.66 -2.04
CA VAL A 176 0.10 11.66 -3.10
C VAL A 176 1.44 12.28 -3.48
N PRO A 177 1.58 12.97 -4.62
CA PRO A 177 2.76 13.79 -4.90
C PRO A 177 3.05 14.78 -3.76
N ASP A 178 4.31 15.08 -3.51
CA ASP A 178 4.73 15.91 -2.35
C ASP A 178 4.14 17.32 -2.39
N ASP A 179 4.02 17.90 -3.57
CA ASP A 179 3.37 19.20 -3.78
C ASP A 179 1.87 19.15 -3.49
N VAL A 180 1.19 18.09 -3.91
CA VAL A 180 -0.22 17.85 -3.60
C VAL A 180 -0.44 17.64 -2.11
N ALA A 181 0.43 16.87 -1.45
CA ALA A 181 0.39 16.69 0.00
C ALA A 181 0.48 18.03 0.73
N ARG A 182 1.39 18.91 0.28
CA ARG A 182 1.53 20.27 0.82
C ARG A 182 0.28 21.10 0.58
N TYR A 183 -0.28 21.11 -0.63
CA TYR A 183 -1.51 21.86 -0.94
C TYR A 183 -2.70 21.39 -0.10
N ILE A 184 -2.90 20.09 0.03
CA ILE A 184 -3.93 19.52 0.91
C ILE A 184 -3.69 19.94 2.36
N TYR A 185 -2.47 19.74 2.85
CA TYR A 185 -2.09 20.04 4.23
C TYR A 185 -2.34 21.51 4.60
N GLU A 186 -2.08 22.45 3.70
CA GLU A 186 -2.29 23.89 3.92
C GLU A 186 -3.78 24.25 4.06
N LYS A 187 -4.68 23.48 3.44
CA LYS A 187 -6.11 23.80 3.34
C LYS A 187 -7.02 22.98 4.25
N VAL A 188 -6.58 21.78 4.67
CA VAL A 188 -7.36 20.96 5.61
C VAL A 188 -7.04 21.30 7.07
N ARG A 189 -7.97 20.98 7.97
CA ARG A 189 -7.78 21.01 9.43
C ARG A 189 -8.33 19.75 10.08
N VAL A 190 -8.12 19.58 11.37
CA VAL A 190 -8.80 18.54 12.15
C VAL A 190 -10.32 18.71 12.00
N GLY A 191 -11.02 17.63 11.67
CA GLY A 191 -12.44 17.60 11.35
C GLY A 191 -12.77 17.75 9.87
N THR A 192 -11.81 18.11 8.97
CA THR A 192 -12.08 18.13 7.52
C THR A 192 -12.56 16.79 7.02
N PRO A 193 -13.70 16.71 6.31
CA PRO A 193 -14.27 15.44 5.84
C PRO A 193 -13.41 14.77 4.76
N ILE A 194 -13.31 13.44 4.86
CA ILE A 194 -12.65 12.57 3.87
C ILE A 194 -13.62 11.43 3.54
N GLU A 195 -13.96 11.30 2.27
CA GLU A 195 -14.73 10.18 1.74
C GLU A 195 -13.79 9.27 0.92
N ILE A 196 -13.73 7.99 1.26
CA ILE A 196 -12.93 6.99 0.54
C ILE A 196 -13.88 5.98 -0.09
N ARG A 197 -13.93 5.94 -1.41
CA ARG A 197 -14.78 5.06 -2.22
C ARG A 197 -13.97 3.88 -2.75
N ALA A 198 -14.58 2.70 -2.73
CA ALA A 198 -13.97 1.50 -3.32
C ALA A 198 -14.04 1.53 -4.86
N GLU A 199 -15.11 2.18 -5.39
CA GLU A 199 -15.46 2.29 -6.82
C GLU A 199 -15.61 3.76 -7.24
#